data_1d7353686dfde1486dc8865d7dc9d377
#
_entry.id   1d7353686dfde1486dc8865d7dc9d377
#
_cell.length_a   1.000
_cell.length_b   1.000
_cell.length_c   1.000
_cell.angle_alpha   90.00
_cell.angle_beta   90.00
_cell.angle_gamma   90.00
#
_symmetry.space_group_name_H-M   'P 1'
#
loop_
_entity.id
_entity.type
_entity.pdbx_description
1 polymer ?
#
loop_
_entity_poly.entity_id
_entity_poly.type
_entity_poly.pdbx_seq_one_letter_code
_entity_poly.pdbx_strand_id
1 'polypeptide(L)'
;LETLGIDIGTAEAIDSSIDDVEPPMEEIAEIEEEELVDPNELVDSFSTDDPVRMYLKEIGKVSLLSADEEISLATAMSAGVEAKQKLEEAEKNGTELSEEEMKALKSAVKKGERSKQRLAEANLRLVVSIAKRYVGRGMLFLDLIQEGNLGLIKAVEKFDYTKGYKFSTYATWWIRQAITRAIADQARTIRIPVHMVETINKVIRVSRQLLQELGHDPSPEEIAAEMDMPVDKVREILKIAQEPVSLETPIGEEEDSHLGDFIPDEGASEPSEAASFTLLQEQLVDVLSTLTPREEKVLKLRFGIEDGRPRTLEEVGKEFNVTRERIRQIEAKALR
;
A
#
# COMPACT_ATOMS: atom_id res chain seq x y z
N LEU A 1 25.30 13.24 5.46
CA LEU A 1 24.55 12.73 6.63
C LEU A 1 25.16 11.41 7.11
N GLU A 2 25.59 10.51 6.23
CA GLU A 2 26.32 9.28 6.58
C GLU A 2 27.61 9.57 7.38
N THR A 3 28.25 10.73 7.15
CA THR A 3 29.44 11.16 7.89
C THR A 3 29.18 11.54 9.36
N LEU A 4 27.91 11.61 9.77
CA LEU A 4 27.48 11.94 11.12
C LEU A 4 26.96 10.74 11.91
N GLY A 5 27.08 9.51 11.36
CA GLY A 5 26.65 8.27 12.03
C GLY A 5 25.12 8.17 12.24
N ILE A 6 24.33 8.92 11.48
CA ILE A 6 22.87 8.85 11.51
C ILE A 6 22.48 7.82 10.46
N ASP A 7 22.08 6.65 10.92
CA ASP A 7 21.50 5.58 10.10
C ASP A 7 20.13 6.05 9.58
N ILE A 8 20.08 6.43 8.31
CA ILE A 8 18.83 6.77 7.65
C ILE A 8 18.23 5.44 7.19
N GLY A 9 17.54 4.75 8.09
CA GLY A 9 16.71 3.60 7.72
C GLY A 9 15.78 3.99 6.57
N THR A 10 15.67 3.14 5.56
CA THR A 10 14.74 3.38 4.46
C THR A 10 13.33 3.55 5.02
N ALA A 11 12.52 4.43 4.43
CA ALA A 11 11.15 4.69 4.87
C ALA A 11 10.32 3.39 5.01
N GLU A 12 10.61 2.37 4.19
CA GLU A 12 10.04 1.03 4.28
C GLU A 12 10.44 0.26 5.55
N ALA A 13 11.68 0.44 6.05
CA ALA A 13 12.13 -0.22 7.28
C ALA A 13 11.53 0.43 8.54
N ILE A 14 11.29 1.75 8.51
CA ILE A 14 10.59 2.47 9.59
C ILE A 14 9.11 2.09 9.60
N ASP A 15 8.49 1.96 8.42
CA ASP A 15 7.07 1.64 8.27
C ASP A 15 6.76 0.20 8.72
N SER A 16 7.66 -0.77 8.45
CA SER A 16 7.50 -2.17 8.90
C SER A 16 7.69 -2.36 10.41
N SER A 17 8.48 -1.49 11.07
CA SER A 17 8.73 -1.58 12.53
C SER A 17 7.55 -1.05 13.36
N ILE A 18 6.73 -0.15 12.81
CA ILE A 18 5.53 0.39 13.47
C ILE A 18 4.39 -0.65 13.49
N ASP A 19 4.39 -1.59 12.54
CA ASP A 19 3.37 -2.64 12.44
C ASP A 19 3.37 -3.66 13.57
N ASP A 20 4.48 -3.78 14.30
CA ASP A 20 4.65 -4.80 15.34
C ASP A 20 4.64 -4.25 16.78
N VAL A 21 4.39 -2.95 16.95
CA VAL A 21 4.32 -2.33 18.28
C VAL A 21 3.01 -2.74 18.96
N GLU A 22 3.12 -3.38 20.12
CA GLU A 22 1.94 -3.66 20.97
C GLU A 22 1.32 -2.33 21.43
N PRO A 23 -0.03 -2.25 21.45
CA PRO A 23 -0.71 -1.07 21.95
C PRO A 23 -0.39 -0.81 23.41
N PRO A 24 -0.23 0.45 23.84
CA PRO A 24 -0.12 0.79 25.25
C PRO A 24 -1.39 0.37 26.00
N MET A 25 -1.23 -0.12 27.24
CA MET A 25 -2.34 -0.61 28.05
C MET A 25 -3.45 0.43 28.26
N GLU A 26 -3.08 1.70 28.29
CA GLU A 26 -4.00 2.83 28.44
C GLU A 26 -4.96 2.95 27.24
N GLU A 27 -4.46 2.78 26.02
CA GLU A 27 -5.30 2.81 24.80
C GLU A 27 -6.28 1.63 24.73
N ILE A 28 -5.88 0.45 25.24
CA ILE A 28 -6.76 -0.73 25.27
C ILE A 28 -7.90 -0.50 26.27
N ALA A 29 -7.62 0.15 27.41
CA ALA A 29 -8.60 0.39 28.45
C ALA A 29 -9.67 1.43 28.03
N GLU A 30 -9.34 2.34 27.11
CA GLU A 30 -10.27 3.35 26.59
C GLU A 30 -11.19 2.82 25.48
N ILE A 31 -10.97 1.59 24.99
CA ILE A 31 -11.80 1.01 23.93
C ILE A 31 -13.13 0.56 24.52
N GLU A 32 -14.21 1.23 24.10
CA GLU A 32 -15.58 0.79 24.37
C GLU A 32 -15.85 -0.57 23.72
N GLU A 33 -16.62 -1.42 24.39
CA GLU A 33 -17.04 -2.71 23.84
C GLU A 33 -17.89 -2.46 22.59
N GLU A 34 -17.46 -3.03 21.47
CA GLU A 34 -18.19 -2.94 20.20
C GLU A 34 -19.44 -3.82 20.24
N GLU A 35 -20.59 -3.24 19.95
CA GLU A 35 -21.80 -4.04 19.65
C GLU A 35 -21.58 -4.87 18.40
N LEU A 36 -21.71 -6.20 18.56
CA LEU A 36 -21.63 -7.14 17.45
C LEU A 36 -22.87 -6.97 16.57
N VAL A 37 -22.65 -6.54 15.33
CA VAL A 37 -23.73 -6.49 14.34
C VAL A 37 -24.15 -7.92 13.98
N ASP A 38 -25.45 -8.19 13.93
CA ASP A 38 -25.94 -9.47 13.41
C ASP A 38 -25.70 -9.52 11.89
N PRO A 39 -24.87 -10.46 11.42
CA PRO A 39 -24.64 -10.61 9.98
C PRO A 39 -25.93 -10.79 9.17
N ASN A 40 -26.97 -11.38 9.74
CA ASN A 40 -28.24 -11.62 9.05
C ASN A 40 -28.98 -10.30 8.75
N GLU A 41 -28.89 -9.29 9.62
CA GLU A 41 -29.49 -7.98 9.36
C GLU A 41 -28.80 -7.25 8.19
N LEU A 42 -27.50 -7.49 8.01
CA LEU A 42 -26.73 -6.92 6.88
C LEU A 42 -26.98 -7.67 5.56
N VAL A 43 -27.25 -8.96 5.63
CA VAL A 43 -27.47 -9.82 4.44
C VAL A 43 -28.61 -9.29 3.57
N ASP A 44 -29.67 -8.75 4.16
CA ASP A 44 -30.84 -8.25 3.43
C ASP A 44 -30.57 -6.93 2.69
N SER A 45 -29.49 -6.23 3.01
CA SER A 45 -29.09 -5.00 2.32
C SER A 45 -28.30 -5.23 1.01
N PHE A 46 -27.89 -6.47 0.72
CA PHE A 46 -27.11 -6.84 -0.46
C PHE A 46 -27.91 -7.74 -1.42
N SER A 47 -27.58 -7.70 -2.72
CA SER A 47 -28.18 -8.56 -3.74
C SER A 47 -27.87 -10.04 -3.50
N THR A 48 -28.67 -10.94 -4.08
CA THR A 48 -28.54 -12.39 -3.84
C THR A 48 -27.19 -12.95 -4.30
N ASP A 49 -26.62 -12.39 -5.36
CA ASP A 49 -25.36 -12.83 -5.98
C ASP A 49 -24.13 -12.04 -5.48
N ASP A 50 -24.32 -11.18 -4.49
CA ASP A 50 -23.22 -10.38 -3.94
C ASP A 50 -22.28 -11.27 -3.08
N PRO A 51 -20.98 -11.29 -3.36
CA PRO A 51 -19.99 -12.03 -2.57
C PRO A 51 -19.97 -11.60 -1.10
N VAL A 52 -20.32 -10.35 -0.79
CA VAL A 52 -20.47 -9.86 0.58
C VAL A 52 -21.55 -10.68 1.31
N ARG A 53 -22.70 -10.88 0.66
CA ARG A 53 -23.81 -11.66 1.23
C ARG A 53 -23.40 -13.10 1.52
N MET A 54 -22.67 -13.74 0.61
CA MET A 54 -22.16 -15.09 0.82
C MET A 54 -21.24 -15.16 2.05
N TYR A 55 -20.30 -14.23 2.17
CA TYR A 55 -19.38 -14.15 3.30
C TYR A 55 -20.11 -13.95 4.62
N LEU A 56 -21.05 -12.99 4.70
CA LEU A 56 -21.84 -12.72 5.91
C LEU A 56 -22.64 -13.96 6.36
N LYS A 57 -23.20 -14.70 5.41
CA LYS A 57 -23.95 -15.93 5.69
C LYS A 57 -23.05 -17.06 6.23
N GLU A 58 -21.82 -17.16 5.74
CA GLU A 58 -20.86 -18.16 6.25
C GLU A 58 -20.40 -17.84 7.67
N ILE A 59 -19.99 -16.61 7.97
CA ILE A 59 -19.58 -16.24 9.32
C ILE A 59 -20.73 -16.30 10.32
N GLY A 60 -21.96 -16.12 9.85
CA GLY A 60 -23.18 -16.25 10.67
C GLY A 60 -23.42 -17.65 11.24
N LYS A 61 -22.87 -18.69 10.63
CA LYS A 61 -22.98 -20.09 11.08
C LYS A 61 -22.13 -20.41 12.31
N VAL A 62 -21.09 -19.60 12.56
CA VAL A 62 -20.14 -19.84 13.66
C VAL A 62 -20.73 -19.31 14.97
N SER A 63 -20.78 -20.16 16.01
CA SER A 63 -21.25 -19.77 17.33
C SER A 63 -20.23 -18.83 18.01
N LEU A 64 -20.77 -17.86 18.76
CA LEU A 64 -19.97 -17.00 19.65
C LEU A 64 -19.35 -17.84 20.78
N LEU A 65 -18.20 -17.38 21.28
CA LEU A 65 -17.49 -17.98 22.40
C LEU A 65 -17.90 -17.32 23.72
N SER A 66 -17.92 -18.11 24.77
CA SER A 66 -17.98 -17.61 26.15
C SER A 66 -16.59 -17.18 26.64
N ALA A 67 -16.51 -16.35 27.69
CA ALA A 67 -15.24 -15.91 28.25
C ALA A 67 -14.36 -17.11 28.72
N ASP A 68 -14.96 -18.16 29.27
CA ASP A 68 -14.23 -19.35 29.70
C ASP A 68 -13.67 -20.13 28.51
N GLU A 69 -14.40 -20.18 27.41
CA GLU A 69 -13.92 -20.79 26.15
C GLU A 69 -12.78 -20.00 25.54
N GLU A 70 -12.83 -18.66 25.53
CA GLU A 70 -11.73 -17.81 25.08
C GLU A 70 -10.43 -18.09 25.85
N ILE A 71 -10.50 -18.15 27.19
CA ILE A 71 -9.37 -18.47 28.06
C ILE A 71 -8.83 -19.87 27.77
N SER A 72 -9.71 -20.86 27.63
CA SER A 72 -9.30 -22.24 27.33
C SER A 72 -8.60 -22.38 26.00
N LEU A 73 -9.09 -21.69 24.96
CA LEU A 73 -8.46 -21.64 23.63
C LEU A 73 -7.11 -20.91 23.69
N ALA A 74 -7.03 -19.77 24.37
CA ALA A 74 -5.78 -19.02 24.52
C ALA A 74 -4.72 -19.84 25.27
N THR A 75 -5.09 -20.55 26.33
CA THR A 75 -4.18 -21.45 27.07
C THR A 75 -3.67 -22.59 26.18
N ALA A 76 -4.55 -23.17 25.35
CA ALA A 76 -4.15 -24.24 24.42
C ALA A 76 -3.23 -23.69 23.29
N MET A 77 -3.42 -22.44 22.87
CA MET A 77 -2.53 -21.77 21.92
C MET A 77 -1.15 -21.54 22.51
N SER A 78 -1.03 -20.98 23.72
CA SER A 78 0.24 -20.77 24.42
C SER A 78 1.01 -22.08 24.58
N ALA A 79 0.34 -23.14 25.03
CA ALA A 79 0.95 -24.48 25.14
C ALA A 79 1.42 -25.02 23.77
N GLY A 80 0.71 -24.71 22.69
CA GLY A 80 1.10 -25.08 21.34
C GLY A 80 2.36 -24.33 20.85
N VAL A 81 2.48 -23.04 21.17
CA VAL A 81 3.67 -22.23 20.84
C VAL A 81 4.89 -22.71 21.60
N GLU A 82 4.75 -22.97 22.93
CA GLU A 82 5.84 -23.53 23.75
C GLU A 82 6.29 -24.91 23.24
N ALA A 83 5.33 -25.76 22.85
CA ALA A 83 5.65 -27.07 22.29
C ALA A 83 6.39 -26.96 20.94
N LYS A 84 6.04 -25.99 20.12
CA LYS A 84 6.72 -25.73 18.86
C LYS A 84 8.15 -25.23 19.07
N GLN A 85 8.36 -24.30 20.01
CA GLN A 85 9.68 -23.81 20.39
C GLN A 85 10.60 -24.95 20.88
N LYS A 86 10.07 -25.83 21.75
CA LYS A 86 10.82 -27.01 22.25
C LYS A 86 11.22 -27.96 21.13
N LEU A 87 10.36 -28.15 20.12
CA LEU A 87 10.69 -28.96 18.94
C LEU A 87 11.80 -28.32 18.10
N GLU A 88 11.71 -27.02 17.85
CA GLU A 88 12.73 -26.28 17.10
C GLU A 88 14.10 -26.24 17.83
N GLU A 89 14.08 -26.09 19.15
CA GLU A 89 15.29 -26.14 19.98
C GLU A 89 15.93 -27.52 19.97
N ALA A 90 15.12 -28.59 20.07
CA ALA A 90 15.61 -29.96 19.99
C ALA A 90 16.25 -30.28 18.63
N GLU A 91 15.65 -29.80 17.52
CA GLU A 91 16.23 -29.94 16.19
C GLU A 91 17.55 -29.17 16.04
N LYS A 92 17.62 -27.92 16.55
CA LYS A 92 18.84 -27.10 16.50
C LYS A 92 19.97 -27.65 17.34
N ASN A 93 19.66 -28.19 18.51
CA ASN A 93 20.65 -28.70 19.48
C ASN A 93 20.99 -30.17 19.26
N GLY A 94 20.34 -30.87 18.30
CA GLY A 94 20.53 -32.29 18.05
C GLY A 94 20.16 -33.18 19.23
N THR A 95 19.24 -32.73 20.10
CA THR A 95 18.81 -33.49 21.30
C THR A 95 17.81 -34.56 20.85
N GLU A 96 18.11 -35.81 21.07
CA GLU A 96 17.20 -36.92 20.81
C GLU A 96 16.05 -36.88 21.82
N LEU A 97 14.84 -36.53 21.39
CA LEU A 97 13.60 -36.65 22.12
C LEU A 97 13.08 -38.09 22.04
N SER A 98 12.44 -38.58 23.09
CA SER A 98 11.76 -39.88 23.00
C SER A 98 10.59 -39.82 22.02
N GLU A 99 10.23 -40.95 21.40
CA GLU A 99 9.11 -41.03 20.45
C GLU A 99 7.78 -40.57 21.09
N GLU A 100 7.60 -40.84 22.39
CA GLU A 100 6.41 -40.45 23.16
C GLU A 100 6.35 -38.92 23.34
N GLU A 101 7.49 -38.32 23.73
CA GLU A 101 7.58 -36.85 23.90
C GLU A 101 7.39 -36.13 22.58
N MET A 102 7.99 -36.59 21.49
CA MET A 102 7.82 -36.04 20.16
C MET A 102 6.33 -36.09 19.71
N LYS A 103 5.65 -37.22 19.98
CA LYS A 103 4.23 -37.38 19.68
C LYS A 103 3.33 -36.46 20.51
N ALA A 104 3.65 -36.30 21.79
CA ALA A 104 2.94 -35.39 22.70
C ALA A 104 3.09 -33.94 22.27
N LEU A 105 4.33 -33.50 21.96
CA LEU A 105 4.62 -32.14 21.48
C LEU A 105 3.92 -31.85 20.14
N LYS A 106 3.99 -32.75 19.16
CA LYS A 106 3.28 -32.61 17.90
C LYS A 106 1.74 -32.54 18.07
N SER A 107 1.20 -33.29 19.03
CA SER A 107 -0.23 -33.21 19.36
C SER A 107 -0.61 -31.87 19.98
N ALA A 108 0.25 -31.31 20.87
CA ALA A 108 0.04 -30.01 21.49
C ALA A 108 0.11 -28.87 20.44
N VAL A 109 1.06 -28.91 19.51
CA VAL A 109 1.15 -27.95 18.38
C VAL A 109 -0.13 -27.99 17.56
N LYS A 110 -0.57 -29.17 17.14
CA LYS A 110 -1.80 -29.32 16.32
C LYS A 110 -3.06 -28.85 17.07
N LYS A 111 -3.12 -29.07 18.39
CA LYS A 111 -4.20 -28.55 19.23
C LYS A 111 -4.16 -27.02 19.30
N GLY A 112 -2.97 -26.44 19.46
CA GLY A 112 -2.77 -24.99 19.48
C GLY A 112 -3.20 -24.33 18.16
N GLU A 113 -2.82 -24.89 17.02
CA GLU A 113 -3.23 -24.40 15.68
C GLU A 113 -4.76 -24.44 15.49
N ARG A 114 -5.41 -25.51 15.90
CA ARG A 114 -6.87 -25.61 15.85
C ARG A 114 -7.55 -24.60 16.77
N SER A 115 -6.98 -24.37 17.96
CA SER A 115 -7.51 -23.37 18.89
C SER A 115 -7.37 -21.96 18.33
N LYS A 116 -6.23 -21.65 17.70
CA LYS A 116 -5.99 -20.39 16.96
C LYS A 116 -7.04 -20.16 15.90
N GLN A 117 -7.28 -21.16 15.04
CA GLN A 117 -8.28 -21.10 14.00
C GLN A 117 -9.69 -20.87 14.59
N ARG A 118 -10.07 -21.62 15.63
CA ARG A 118 -11.39 -21.48 16.25
C ARG A 118 -11.61 -20.13 16.89
N LEU A 119 -10.59 -19.55 17.54
CA LEU A 119 -10.67 -18.23 18.14
C LEU A 119 -10.83 -17.14 17.06
N ALA A 120 -10.09 -17.25 15.93
CA ALA A 120 -10.24 -16.34 14.81
C ALA A 120 -11.63 -16.44 14.16
N GLU A 121 -12.11 -17.66 13.83
CA GLU A 121 -13.41 -17.89 13.21
C GLU A 121 -14.58 -17.32 14.02
N ALA A 122 -14.55 -17.48 15.35
CA ALA A 122 -15.60 -16.99 16.22
C ALA A 122 -15.67 -15.46 16.32
N ASN A 123 -14.58 -14.76 15.96
CA ASN A 123 -14.46 -13.29 16.04
C ASN A 123 -14.56 -12.59 14.69
N LEU A 124 -14.87 -13.28 13.59
CA LEU A 124 -15.06 -12.66 12.27
C LEU A 124 -16.21 -11.63 12.27
N ARG A 125 -17.24 -11.82 13.08
CA ARG A 125 -18.34 -10.85 13.24
C ARG A 125 -17.86 -9.52 13.82
N LEU A 126 -16.87 -9.54 14.72
CA LEU A 126 -16.25 -8.33 15.27
C LEU A 126 -15.54 -7.52 14.18
N VAL A 127 -14.87 -8.18 13.24
CA VAL A 127 -14.25 -7.50 12.11
C VAL A 127 -15.27 -6.77 11.26
N VAL A 128 -16.40 -7.40 10.97
CA VAL A 128 -17.49 -6.81 10.17
C VAL A 128 -18.09 -5.58 10.86
N SER A 129 -18.35 -5.65 12.18
CA SER A 129 -18.91 -4.53 12.94
C SER A 129 -17.97 -3.31 12.92
N ILE A 130 -16.67 -3.52 12.98
CA ILE A 130 -15.68 -2.46 12.89
C ILE A 130 -15.55 -1.93 11.46
N ALA A 131 -15.41 -2.82 10.45
CA ALA A 131 -15.22 -2.45 9.04
C ALA A 131 -16.40 -1.63 8.48
N LYS A 132 -17.64 -1.90 8.93
CA LYS A 132 -18.85 -1.15 8.54
C LYS A 132 -18.70 0.36 8.74
N ARG A 133 -18.00 0.81 9.76
CA ARG A 133 -17.79 2.25 10.06
C ARG A 133 -16.81 2.94 9.11
N TYR A 134 -16.06 2.18 8.32
CA TYR A 134 -15.07 2.67 7.38
C TYR A 134 -15.53 2.61 5.92
N VAL A 135 -16.78 2.18 5.68
CA VAL A 135 -17.39 2.16 4.34
C VAL A 135 -17.47 3.59 3.77
N GLY A 136 -17.21 3.73 2.46
CA GLY A 136 -17.22 5.03 1.78
C GLY A 136 -15.92 5.83 1.89
N ARG A 137 -14.83 5.23 2.40
CA ARG A 137 -13.51 5.89 2.54
C ARG A 137 -12.51 5.49 1.45
N GLY A 138 -12.99 5.12 0.25
CA GLY A 138 -12.14 4.83 -0.91
C GLY A 138 -11.73 3.35 -1.06
N MET A 139 -12.21 2.45 -0.19
CA MET A 139 -12.03 1.01 -0.30
C MET A 139 -13.35 0.26 -0.33
N LEU A 140 -13.41 -0.88 -1.01
CA LEU A 140 -14.57 -1.75 -1.03
C LEU A 140 -14.78 -2.41 0.34
N PHE A 141 -16.03 -2.70 0.69
CA PHE A 141 -16.36 -3.28 2.00
C PHE A 141 -15.68 -4.62 2.25
N LEU A 142 -15.61 -5.50 1.25
CA LEU A 142 -14.90 -6.78 1.39
C LEU A 142 -13.40 -6.60 1.60
N ASP A 143 -12.78 -5.62 0.97
CA ASP A 143 -11.36 -5.34 1.15
C ASP A 143 -11.08 -4.83 2.58
N LEU A 144 -11.96 -3.95 3.11
CA LEU A 144 -11.89 -3.51 4.51
C LEU A 144 -12.02 -4.69 5.48
N ILE A 145 -12.91 -5.64 5.20
CA ILE A 145 -13.07 -6.86 6.00
C ILE A 145 -11.78 -7.70 5.93
N GLN A 146 -11.17 -7.88 4.75
CA GLN A 146 -9.97 -8.71 4.62
C GLN A 146 -8.77 -8.08 5.34
N GLU A 147 -8.57 -6.78 5.21
CA GLU A 147 -7.55 -6.06 5.97
C GLU A 147 -7.80 -6.15 7.50
N GLY A 148 -9.07 -6.02 7.91
CA GLY A 148 -9.48 -6.26 9.29
C GLY A 148 -9.21 -7.70 9.77
N ASN A 149 -9.41 -8.70 8.92
CA ASN A 149 -9.10 -10.11 9.21
C ASN A 149 -7.59 -10.32 9.43
N LEU A 150 -6.73 -9.63 8.66
CA LEU A 150 -5.28 -9.65 8.90
C LEU A 150 -4.94 -9.07 10.27
N GLY A 151 -5.60 -7.97 10.66
CA GLY A 151 -5.49 -7.41 12.01
C GLY A 151 -5.96 -8.40 13.09
N LEU A 152 -7.08 -9.09 12.88
CA LEU A 152 -7.59 -10.12 13.77
C LEU A 152 -6.58 -11.28 13.94
N ILE A 153 -5.97 -11.75 12.88
CA ILE A 153 -4.96 -12.83 12.93
C ILE A 153 -3.76 -12.39 13.78
N LYS A 154 -3.26 -11.16 13.59
CA LYS A 154 -2.19 -10.59 14.42
C LYS A 154 -2.62 -10.49 15.90
N ALA A 155 -3.85 -10.07 16.17
CA ALA A 155 -4.39 -10.02 17.52
C ALA A 155 -4.41 -11.40 18.18
N VAL A 156 -4.86 -12.44 17.46
CA VAL A 156 -4.89 -13.83 17.97
C VAL A 156 -3.48 -14.32 18.26
N GLU A 157 -2.49 -13.99 17.45
CA GLU A 157 -1.09 -14.41 17.66
C GLU A 157 -0.44 -13.77 18.90
N LYS A 158 -0.79 -12.50 19.17
CA LYS A 158 -0.18 -11.72 20.25
C LYS A 158 -1.02 -11.67 21.53
N PHE A 159 -2.20 -12.32 21.54
CA PHE A 159 -3.11 -12.28 22.68
C PHE A 159 -2.57 -13.00 23.89
N ASP A 160 -2.48 -12.26 25.01
CA ASP A 160 -2.08 -12.77 26.32
C ASP A 160 -3.26 -12.69 27.31
N TYR A 161 -3.87 -13.85 27.59
CA TYR A 161 -4.99 -13.97 28.50
C TYR A 161 -4.64 -13.64 29.96
N THR A 162 -3.34 -13.65 30.33
CA THR A 162 -2.91 -13.34 31.69
C THR A 162 -3.06 -11.87 32.07
N LYS A 163 -3.14 -11.00 31.06
CA LYS A 163 -3.33 -9.55 31.21
C LYS A 163 -4.76 -9.16 31.64
N GLY A 164 -5.71 -10.09 31.63
CA GLY A 164 -7.06 -9.92 32.19
C GLY A 164 -8.07 -9.16 31.31
N TYR A 165 -7.71 -8.83 30.05
CA TYR A 165 -8.62 -8.21 29.09
C TYR A 165 -9.44 -9.25 28.34
N LYS A 166 -10.66 -8.87 27.93
CA LYS A 166 -11.43 -9.64 26.94
C LYS A 166 -10.69 -9.63 25.61
N PHE A 167 -10.74 -10.75 24.90
CA PHE A 167 -10.13 -10.85 23.57
C PHE A 167 -10.68 -9.77 22.62
N SER A 168 -11.99 -9.51 22.64
CA SER A 168 -12.65 -8.52 21.79
C SER A 168 -12.06 -7.11 21.93
N THR A 169 -11.76 -6.67 23.17
CA THR A 169 -11.17 -5.35 23.44
C THR A 169 -9.77 -5.24 22.82
N TYR A 170 -8.94 -6.25 23.00
CA TYR A 170 -7.60 -6.30 22.42
C TYR A 170 -7.62 -6.38 20.89
N ALA A 171 -8.49 -7.26 20.34
CA ALA A 171 -8.62 -7.45 18.90
C ALA A 171 -9.14 -6.20 18.19
N THR A 172 -10.03 -5.42 18.82
CA THR A 172 -10.58 -4.18 18.26
C THR A 172 -9.47 -3.18 17.88
N TRP A 173 -8.43 -3.06 18.70
CA TRP A 173 -7.29 -2.18 18.40
C TRP A 173 -6.55 -2.65 17.13
N TRP A 174 -6.20 -3.93 17.05
CA TRP A 174 -5.48 -4.49 15.88
C TRP A 174 -6.30 -4.42 14.60
N ILE A 175 -7.59 -4.72 14.68
CA ILE A 175 -8.50 -4.64 13.55
C ILE A 175 -8.61 -3.20 13.05
N ARG A 176 -8.81 -2.25 13.97
CA ARG A 176 -8.91 -0.82 13.65
C ARG A 176 -7.61 -0.30 13.05
N GLN A 177 -6.47 -0.67 13.61
CA GLN A 177 -5.15 -0.29 13.12
C GLN A 177 -4.92 -0.82 11.69
N ALA A 178 -5.20 -2.09 11.44
CA ALA A 178 -5.06 -2.70 10.12
C ALA A 178 -5.94 -2.00 9.06
N ILE A 179 -7.22 -1.79 9.35
CA ILE A 179 -8.16 -1.12 8.46
C ILE A 179 -7.72 0.34 8.18
N THR A 180 -7.38 1.09 9.22
CA THR A 180 -6.99 2.51 9.06
C THR A 180 -5.71 2.63 8.23
N ARG A 181 -4.75 1.75 8.45
CA ARG A 181 -3.50 1.70 7.69
C ARG A 181 -3.74 1.31 6.23
N ALA A 182 -4.58 0.30 5.98
CA ALA A 182 -4.94 -0.09 4.63
C ALA A 182 -5.63 1.05 3.86
N ILE A 183 -6.53 1.78 4.50
CA ILE A 183 -7.16 2.97 3.90
C ILE A 183 -6.09 4.02 3.58
N ALA A 184 -5.16 4.29 4.48
CA ALA A 184 -4.11 5.28 4.23
C ALA A 184 -3.21 4.90 3.06
N ASP A 185 -2.95 3.60 2.87
CA ASP A 185 -2.01 3.09 1.87
C ASP A 185 -2.64 2.82 0.50
N GLN A 186 -3.92 2.43 0.45
CA GLN A 186 -4.56 1.89 -0.76
C GLN A 186 -5.80 2.67 -1.25
N ALA A 187 -6.42 3.53 -0.42
CA ALA A 187 -7.68 4.17 -0.77
C ALA A 187 -7.56 5.25 -1.86
N ARG A 188 -6.36 5.78 -2.12
CA ARG A 188 -6.14 6.85 -3.10
C ARG A 188 -5.67 6.30 -4.44
N THR A 189 -6.21 6.85 -5.54
CA THR A 189 -5.75 6.53 -6.91
C THR A 189 -4.26 6.79 -7.10
N ILE A 190 -3.75 7.88 -6.53
CA ILE A 190 -2.32 8.19 -6.46
C ILE A 190 -1.87 7.96 -5.03
N ARG A 191 -1.06 6.92 -4.82
CA ARG A 191 -0.60 6.52 -3.49
C ARG A 191 0.22 7.62 -2.82
N ILE A 192 -0.09 7.89 -1.57
CA ILE A 192 0.63 8.83 -0.69
C ILE A 192 1.21 8.03 0.48
N PRO A 193 2.46 8.29 0.93
CA PRO A 193 3.02 7.62 2.11
C PRO A 193 2.15 7.81 3.37
N VAL A 194 2.07 6.79 4.22
CA VAL A 194 1.16 6.77 5.40
C VAL A 194 1.39 7.97 6.32
N HIS A 195 2.64 8.32 6.64
CA HIS A 195 2.97 9.49 7.48
C HIS A 195 2.45 10.82 6.90
N MET A 196 2.38 10.94 5.57
CA MET A 196 1.81 12.12 4.92
C MET A 196 0.28 12.13 5.04
N VAL A 197 -0.37 10.96 4.93
CA VAL A 197 -1.82 10.85 5.16
C VAL A 197 -2.18 11.21 6.60
N GLU A 198 -1.38 10.79 7.58
CA GLU A 198 -1.54 11.19 8.99
C GLU A 198 -1.42 12.70 9.16
N THR A 199 -0.41 13.31 8.52
CA THR A 199 -0.23 14.77 8.55
C THR A 199 -1.40 15.49 7.90
N ILE A 200 -1.90 15.04 6.74
CA ILE A 200 -3.09 15.57 6.07
C ILE A 200 -4.30 15.48 7.00
N ASN A 201 -4.53 14.34 7.64
CA ASN A 201 -5.64 14.14 8.57
C ASN A 201 -5.55 15.07 9.78
N LYS A 202 -4.33 15.33 10.29
CA LYS A 202 -4.10 16.30 11.37
C LYS A 202 -4.42 17.72 10.92
N VAL A 203 -3.96 18.14 9.73
CA VAL A 203 -4.29 19.45 9.13
C VAL A 203 -5.79 19.62 8.98
N ILE A 204 -6.49 18.61 8.43
CA ILE A 204 -7.96 18.66 8.25
C ILE A 204 -8.69 18.75 9.60
N ARG A 205 -8.20 18.04 10.63
CA ARG A 205 -8.79 18.10 11.99
C ARG A 205 -8.66 19.50 12.58
N VAL A 206 -7.45 20.07 12.53
CA VAL A 206 -7.18 21.43 13.03
C VAL A 206 -7.99 22.47 12.23
N SER A 207 -8.07 22.32 10.92
CA SER A 207 -8.89 23.20 10.07
C SER A 207 -10.36 23.18 10.48
N ARG A 208 -10.93 22.00 10.78
CA ARG A 208 -12.32 21.89 11.26
C ARG A 208 -12.52 22.50 12.64
N GLN A 209 -11.53 22.34 13.54
CA GLN A 209 -11.57 22.96 14.85
C GLN A 209 -11.57 24.49 14.75
N LEU A 210 -10.63 25.04 13.96
CA LEU A 210 -10.55 26.48 13.72
C LEU A 210 -11.81 27.04 13.05
N LEU A 211 -12.42 26.30 12.12
CA LEU A 211 -13.70 26.67 11.50
C LEU A 211 -14.81 26.82 12.56
N GLN A 212 -14.86 25.96 13.57
CA GLN A 212 -15.82 26.06 14.67
C GLN A 212 -15.53 27.24 15.61
N GLU A 213 -14.27 27.56 15.85
CA GLU A 213 -13.84 28.62 16.75
C GLU A 213 -13.97 30.02 16.09
N LEU A 214 -13.54 30.15 14.84
CA LEU A 214 -13.47 31.41 14.10
C LEU A 214 -14.78 31.75 13.37
N GLY A 215 -15.57 30.72 13.00
CA GLY A 215 -16.81 30.88 12.24
C GLY A 215 -16.62 31.14 10.74
N HIS A 216 -15.39 31.05 10.21
CA HIS A 216 -15.06 31.14 8.79
C HIS A 216 -14.01 30.09 8.43
N ASP A 217 -13.85 29.81 7.12
CA ASP A 217 -12.83 28.89 6.64
C ASP A 217 -11.43 29.42 7.01
N PRO A 218 -10.60 28.63 7.75
CA PRO A 218 -9.31 29.09 8.21
C PRO A 218 -8.32 29.24 7.05
N SER A 219 -7.55 30.31 7.09
CA SER A 219 -6.45 30.52 6.14
C SER A 219 -5.27 29.57 6.43
N PRO A 220 -4.40 29.28 5.44
CA PRO A 220 -3.19 28.48 5.66
C PRO A 220 -2.27 29.06 6.76
N GLU A 221 -2.30 30.39 6.95
CA GLU A 221 -1.56 31.10 7.98
C GLU A 221 -2.07 30.79 9.39
N GLU A 222 -3.39 30.74 9.57
CA GLU A 222 -4.04 30.39 10.84
C GLU A 222 -3.82 28.93 11.20
N ILE A 223 -3.94 28.01 10.22
CA ILE A 223 -3.64 26.59 10.42
C ILE A 223 -2.16 26.40 10.78
N ALA A 224 -1.25 27.13 10.13
CA ALA A 224 0.18 27.06 10.38
C ALA A 224 0.55 27.50 11.80
N ALA A 225 -0.11 28.56 12.29
CA ALA A 225 0.05 29.05 13.64
C ALA A 225 -0.39 28.03 14.71
N GLU A 226 -1.54 27.39 14.50
CA GLU A 226 -2.07 26.38 15.43
C GLU A 226 -1.25 25.08 15.43
N MET A 227 -0.68 24.70 14.28
CA MET A 227 0.12 23.50 14.14
C MET A 227 1.62 23.68 14.41
N ASP A 228 2.08 24.91 14.67
CA ASP A 228 3.50 25.26 14.81
C ASP A 228 4.34 24.79 13.59
N MET A 229 3.84 25.09 12.38
CA MET A 229 4.46 24.69 11.11
C MET A 229 4.66 25.89 10.18
N PRO A 230 5.63 25.83 9.25
CA PRO A 230 5.76 26.83 8.20
C PRO A 230 4.52 26.89 7.30
N VAL A 231 4.07 28.09 6.94
CA VAL A 231 2.89 28.32 6.08
C VAL A 231 3.02 27.60 4.72
N ASP A 232 4.19 27.66 4.11
CA ASP A 232 4.43 27.03 2.81
C ASP A 232 4.25 25.51 2.86
N LYS A 233 4.63 24.88 3.98
CA LYS A 233 4.42 23.44 4.19
C LYS A 233 2.92 23.11 4.33
N VAL A 234 2.15 23.94 5.00
CA VAL A 234 0.69 23.77 5.09
C VAL A 234 0.04 23.88 3.71
N ARG A 235 0.46 24.86 2.90
CA ARG A 235 -0.03 25.02 1.51
C ARG A 235 0.31 23.80 0.64
N GLU A 236 1.52 23.27 0.77
CA GLU A 236 1.94 22.05 0.06
C GLU A 236 1.09 20.84 0.49
N ILE A 237 0.87 20.63 1.80
CA ILE A 237 0.04 19.55 2.33
C ILE A 237 -1.40 19.66 1.81
N LEU A 238 -1.99 20.84 1.81
CA LEU A 238 -3.34 21.05 1.29
C LEU A 238 -3.45 20.78 -0.21
N LYS A 239 -2.39 21.08 -1.00
CA LYS A 239 -2.32 20.77 -2.43
C LYS A 239 -2.23 19.24 -2.66
N ILE A 240 -1.42 18.52 -1.88
CA ILE A 240 -1.28 17.06 -1.96
C ILE A 240 -2.57 16.36 -1.49
N ALA A 241 -3.31 16.96 -0.57
CA ALA A 241 -4.54 16.41 -0.03
C ALA A 241 -5.68 16.29 -1.06
N GLN A 242 -5.63 17.06 -2.16
CA GLN A 242 -6.65 17.03 -3.21
C GLN A 242 -6.72 15.67 -3.91
N GLU A 243 -7.94 15.25 -4.25
CA GLU A 243 -8.18 14.04 -5.03
C GLU A 243 -8.20 14.38 -6.53
N PRO A 244 -7.76 13.46 -7.40
CA PRO A 244 -7.84 13.67 -8.84
C PRO A 244 -9.30 13.72 -9.31
N VAL A 245 -9.56 14.59 -10.28
CA VAL A 245 -10.87 14.71 -10.93
C VAL A 245 -10.92 13.77 -12.12
N SER A 246 -12.06 13.10 -12.35
CA SER A 246 -12.25 12.21 -13.49
C SER A 246 -12.29 13.01 -14.80
N LEU A 247 -11.63 12.51 -15.83
CA LEU A 247 -11.71 13.06 -17.19
C LEU A 247 -13.10 12.88 -17.84
N GLU A 248 -13.88 11.91 -17.32
CA GLU A 248 -15.26 11.65 -17.78
C GLU A 248 -16.29 12.53 -17.06
N THR A 249 -15.85 13.50 -16.27
CA THR A 249 -16.76 14.44 -15.61
C THR A 249 -17.48 15.28 -16.67
N PRO A 250 -18.83 15.26 -16.73
CA PRO A 250 -19.58 16.02 -17.71
C PRO A 250 -19.43 17.53 -17.46
N ILE A 251 -19.33 18.31 -18.55
CA ILE A 251 -19.24 19.77 -18.51
C ILE A 251 -20.42 20.36 -19.28
N GLY A 252 -21.17 21.25 -18.66
CA GLY A 252 -22.33 21.89 -19.25
C GLY A 252 -23.65 21.19 -18.93
N GLU A 253 -24.74 21.69 -19.53
CA GLU A 253 -26.10 21.15 -19.34
C GLU A 253 -26.40 19.96 -20.26
N GLU A 254 -25.63 19.79 -21.35
CA GLU A 254 -25.74 18.67 -22.27
C GLU A 254 -24.66 17.63 -21.93
N GLU A 255 -25.06 16.39 -21.68
CA GLU A 255 -24.17 15.27 -21.23
C GLU A 255 -23.14 14.83 -22.30
N ASP A 256 -23.07 15.52 -23.44
CA ASP A 256 -22.23 15.15 -24.59
C ASP A 256 -20.76 15.60 -24.48
N SER A 257 -20.42 16.49 -23.52
CA SER A 257 -19.07 17.03 -23.36
C SER A 257 -18.44 16.64 -22.03
N HIS A 258 -17.23 16.11 -22.06
CA HIS A 258 -16.48 15.70 -20.88
C HIS A 258 -15.24 16.58 -20.65
N LEU A 259 -14.73 16.62 -19.42
CA LEU A 259 -13.53 17.40 -19.07
C LEU A 259 -12.33 17.00 -19.94
N GLY A 260 -12.21 15.74 -20.31
CA GLY A 260 -11.12 15.22 -21.15
C GLY A 260 -11.07 15.83 -22.55
N ASP A 261 -12.24 16.25 -23.10
CA ASP A 261 -12.33 16.82 -24.45
C ASP A 261 -11.69 18.21 -24.57
N PHE A 262 -11.52 18.90 -23.44
CA PHE A 262 -10.95 20.25 -23.35
C PHE A 262 -9.46 20.27 -23.01
N ILE A 263 -8.86 19.12 -22.71
CA ILE A 263 -7.45 19.05 -22.37
C ILE A 263 -6.63 18.77 -23.64
N PRO A 264 -5.81 19.74 -24.12
CA PRO A 264 -4.96 19.53 -25.27
C PRO A 264 -3.84 18.53 -24.97
N ASP A 265 -3.46 17.74 -25.98
CA ASP A 265 -2.27 16.90 -25.92
C ASP A 265 -1.02 17.75 -26.20
N GLU A 266 -0.30 18.12 -25.14
CA GLU A 266 0.95 18.90 -25.23
C GLU A 266 2.10 18.10 -25.88
N GLY A 267 1.98 16.77 -25.97
CA GLY A 267 2.97 15.91 -26.62
C GLY A 267 2.79 15.75 -28.13
N ALA A 268 1.64 16.14 -28.67
CA ALA A 268 1.34 16.05 -30.08
C ALA A 268 2.06 17.17 -30.86
N SER A 269 2.97 16.80 -31.78
CA SER A 269 3.63 17.76 -32.66
C SER A 269 2.63 18.40 -33.66
N GLU A 270 2.77 19.68 -33.93
CA GLU A 270 2.00 20.31 -35.00
C GLU A 270 2.29 19.65 -36.35
N PRO A 271 1.29 19.51 -37.24
CA PRO A 271 1.49 18.92 -38.58
C PRO A 271 2.61 19.57 -39.39
N SER A 272 2.79 20.89 -39.26
CA SER A 272 3.88 21.65 -39.88
C SER A 272 5.27 21.27 -39.35
N GLU A 273 5.38 21.06 -38.05
CA GLU A 273 6.62 20.62 -37.41
C GLU A 273 6.96 19.18 -37.81
N ALA A 274 5.97 18.29 -37.78
CA ALA A 274 6.13 16.90 -38.17
C ALA A 274 6.58 16.79 -39.65
N ALA A 275 5.97 17.56 -40.57
CA ALA A 275 6.38 17.62 -41.97
C ALA A 275 7.80 18.17 -42.14
N SER A 276 8.15 19.25 -41.43
CA SER A 276 9.51 19.83 -41.42
C SER A 276 10.56 18.86 -40.93
N PHE A 277 10.23 18.11 -39.88
CA PHE A 277 11.12 17.07 -39.31
C PHE A 277 11.35 15.93 -40.32
N THR A 278 10.28 15.48 -41.01
CA THR A 278 10.37 14.43 -42.03
C THR A 278 11.25 14.89 -43.20
N LEU A 279 11.04 16.11 -43.71
CA LEU A 279 11.89 16.69 -44.75
C LEU A 279 13.35 16.84 -44.33
N LEU A 280 13.61 17.23 -43.08
CA LEU A 280 14.96 17.31 -42.54
C LEU A 280 15.61 15.91 -42.47
N GLN A 281 14.86 14.90 -42.08
CA GLN A 281 15.32 13.51 -42.04
C GLN A 281 15.67 12.99 -43.44
N GLU A 282 14.84 13.27 -44.45
CA GLU A 282 15.11 12.92 -45.84
C GLU A 282 16.37 13.60 -46.37
N GLN A 283 16.53 14.91 -46.15
CA GLN A 283 17.72 15.66 -46.52
C GLN A 283 18.98 15.13 -45.84
N LEU A 284 18.87 14.75 -44.54
CA LEU A 284 19.97 14.13 -43.82
C LEU A 284 20.40 12.80 -44.45
N VAL A 285 19.43 11.95 -44.83
CA VAL A 285 19.72 10.68 -45.52
C VAL A 285 20.40 10.91 -46.87
N ASP A 286 19.97 11.92 -47.63
CA ASP A 286 20.58 12.26 -48.89
C ASP A 286 22.05 12.73 -48.70
N VAL A 287 22.30 13.60 -47.73
CA VAL A 287 23.67 14.03 -47.40
C VAL A 287 24.53 12.85 -46.92
N LEU A 288 24.00 11.98 -46.09
CA LEU A 288 24.70 10.79 -45.63
C LEU A 288 25.06 9.81 -46.74
N SER A 289 24.25 9.75 -47.81
CA SER A 289 24.52 8.92 -48.98
C SER A 289 25.80 9.33 -49.74
N THR A 290 26.29 10.53 -49.55
CA THR A 290 27.56 11.02 -50.13
C THR A 290 28.81 10.45 -49.46
N LEU A 291 28.64 9.87 -48.26
CA LEU A 291 29.70 9.26 -47.47
C LEU A 291 29.96 7.80 -47.93
N THR A 292 31.09 7.23 -47.47
CA THR A 292 31.30 5.82 -47.71
C THR A 292 30.25 4.97 -46.96
N PRO A 293 29.81 3.81 -47.48
CA PRO A 293 28.74 2.99 -46.85
C PRO A 293 29.04 2.62 -45.40
N ARG A 294 30.30 2.59 -45.03
CA ARG A 294 30.72 2.28 -43.64
C ARG A 294 30.57 3.50 -42.74
N GLU A 295 30.93 4.69 -43.20
CA GLU A 295 30.76 5.95 -42.44
C GLU A 295 29.28 6.29 -42.27
N GLU A 296 28.50 6.17 -43.34
CA GLU A 296 27.04 6.35 -43.34
C GLU A 296 26.37 5.47 -42.28
N LYS A 297 26.64 4.16 -42.31
CA LYS A 297 26.00 3.19 -41.38
C LYS A 297 26.43 3.46 -39.93
N VAL A 298 27.70 3.85 -39.68
CA VAL A 298 28.16 4.24 -38.34
C VAL A 298 27.39 5.43 -37.82
N LEU A 299 27.18 6.50 -38.63
CA LEU A 299 26.44 7.67 -38.20
C LEU A 299 24.96 7.37 -38.02
N LYS A 300 24.32 6.62 -38.90
CA LYS A 300 22.91 6.21 -38.76
C LYS A 300 22.64 5.48 -37.48
N LEU A 301 23.48 4.50 -37.15
CA LEU A 301 23.37 3.73 -35.90
C LEU A 301 23.72 4.57 -34.65
N ARG A 302 24.75 5.41 -34.74
CA ARG A 302 25.19 6.23 -33.63
C ARG A 302 24.16 7.25 -33.16
N PHE A 303 23.50 7.90 -34.13
CA PHE A 303 22.50 8.94 -33.88
C PHE A 303 21.05 8.43 -33.94
N GLY A 304 20.83 7.14 -34.30
CA GLY A 304 19.48 6.56 -34.37
C GLY A 304 18.62 7.17 -35.48
N ILE A 305 19.19 7.52 -36.63
CA ILE A 305 18.49 8.23 -37.70
C ILE A 305 17.39 7.37 -38.35
N GLU A 306 17.57 6.03 -38.42
CA GLU A 306 16.61 5.11 -39.01
C GLU A 306 15.65 4.50 -37.96
N ASP A 307 16.15 4.12 -36.77
CA ASP A 307 15.40 3.39 -35.76
C ASP A 307 15.02 4.25 -34.55
N GLY A 308 15.37 5.54 -34.55
CA GLY A 308 15.09 6.47 -33.46
C GLY A 308 15.89 6.20 -32.17
N ARG A 309 16.76 5.15 -32.17
CA ARG A 309 17.54 4.77 -30.98
C ARG A 309 19.02 5.09 -31.12
N PRO A 310 19.55 6.13 -30.47
CA PRO A 310 20.98 6.40 -30.46
C PRO A 310 21.76 5.29 -29.73
N ARG A 311 22.85 4.84 -30.34
CA ARG A 311 23.71 3.76 -29.80
C ARG A 311 25.03 4.31 -29.30
N THR A 312 25.61 3.64 -28.29
CA THR A 312 26.91 3.98 -27.76
C THR A 312 28.03 3.56 -28.72
N LEU A 313 29.22 4.17 -28.61
CA LEU A 313 30.39 3.81 -29.42
C LEU A 313 30.80 2.32 -29.25
N GLU A 314 30.52 1.75 -28.08
CA GLU A 314 30.80 0.34 -27.80
C GLU A 314 29.81 -0.61 -28.49
N GLU A 315 28.53 -0.26 -28.48
CA GLU A 315 27.49 -1.02 -29.18
C GLU A 315 27.72 -1.04 -30.68
N VAL A 316 27.99 0.13 -31.25
CA VAL A 316 28.34 0.24 -32.68
C VAL A 316 29.64 -0.53 -32.96
N GLY A 317 30.65 -0.44 -32.08
CA GLY A 317 31.90 -1.18 -32.19
C GLY A 317 31.69 -2.70 -32.24
N LYS A 318 30.80 -3.25 -31.42
CA LYS A 318 30.41 -4.66 -31.42
C LYS A 318 29.77 -5.08 -32.76
N GLU A 319 28.86 -4.25 -33.30
CA GLU A 319 28.20 -4.56 -34.58
C GLU A 319 29.17 -4.60 -35.76
N PHE A 320 30.18 -3.74 -35.76
CA PHE A 320 31.20 -3.69 -36.81
C PHE A 320 32.45 -4.56 -36.51
N ASN A 321 32.48 -5.25 -35.37
CA ASN A 321 33.66 -6.01 -34.87
C ASN A 321 34.96 -5.17 -34.83
N VAL A 322 34.85 -3.92 -34.33
CA VAL A 322 35.99 -3.01 -34.16
C VAL A 322 35.99 -2.36 -32.75
N THR A 323 37.13 -1.80 -32.39
CA THR A 323 37.26 -1.13 -31.08
C THR A 323 36.48 0.18 -31.02
N ARG A 324 36.05 0.57 -29.82
CA ARG A 324 35.40 1.86 -29.54
C ARG A 324 36.15 3.04 -30.15
N GLU A 325 37.46 3.04 -30.00
CA GLU A 325 38.33 4.13 -30.53
C GLU A 325 38.30 4.19 -32.06
N ARG A 326 38.19 3.04 -32.72
CA ARG A 326 38.07 3.00 -34.19
C ARG A 326 36.76 3.61 -34.67
N ILE A 327 35.67 3.33 -33.97
CA ILE A 327 34.36 3.96 -34.27
C ILE A 327 34.44 5.46 -34.06
N ARG A 328 35.06 5.93 -32.96
CA ARG A 328 35.27 7.36 -32.70
C ARG A 328 36.05 8.08 -33.83
N GLN A 329 37.07 7.38 -34.37
CA GLN A 329 37.85 7.93 -35.51
C GLN A 329 37.03 8.02 -36.80
N ILE A 330 36.20 6.99 -37.06
CA ILE A 330 35.29 6.98 -38.22
C ILE A 330 34.23 8.08 -38.10
N GLU A 331 33.58 8.21 -36.93
CA GLU A 331 32.64 9.29 -36.62
C GLU A 331 33.28 10.68 -36.83
N ALA A 332 34.42 10.91 -36.24
CA ALA A 332 35.13 12.23 -36.35
C ALA A 332 35.58 12.54 -37.78
N LYS A 333 35.86 11.53 -38.61
CA LYS A 333 36.19 11.68 -40.01
C LYS A 333 34.96 11.99 -40.85
N ALA A 334 33.85 11.27 -40.58
CA ALA A 334 32.59 11.41 -41.32
C ALA A 334 31.89 12.76 -41.06
N LEU A 335 32.07 13.34 -39.87
CA LEU A 335 31.51 14.66 -39.49
C LEU A 335 32.34 15.86 -40.01
N ARG A 336 33.51 15.66 -40.57
CA ARG A 336 34.32 16.70 -41.23
C ARG A 336 33.99 16.87 -42.70
#